data_2feece80dd5ec7a8b1213d489abc5a1b
#
_entry.id   2feece80dd5ec7a8b1213d489abc5a1b
#
_cell.length_a   1.000
_cell.length_b   1.000
_cell.length_c   1.000
_cell.angle_alpha   90.00
_cell.angle_beta   90.00
_cell.angle_gamma   90.00
#
_symmetry.space_group_name_H-M   'P 1'
#
loop_
_entity.id
_entity.type
_entity.pdbx_description
1 polymer ?
#
loop_
_entity_poly.entity_id
_entity_poly.type
_entity_poly.pdbx_seq_one_letter_code
_entity_poly.pdbx_strand_id
1 'polypeptide(L)'
;MIRKPKLGSTGKLGSTIMKNALNRKDIELSYAIARKGNPFVGHNISEFVGDKFNLPIIDDIETAKNCDIFIDCTNAETFMNDSYSKYEKAGKSLVIATTAFSVEDIEKIRKLATNIPIFMAGNFSIALYNFIETLKFYVKKINLDTDIQIIEYHHNQKKDAPSDTSIAPSAKVSLDDTWCLNVTT
;
A
#
# COMPACT_ATOMS: atom_id res chain seq x y z
N MET A 1 -15.20 11.28 -12.86
CA MET A 1 -13.75 11.02 -13.04
C MET A 1 -13.05 11.29 -11.71
N ILE A 2 -12.43 10.28 -11.12
CA ILE A 2 -11.81 10.38 -9.78
C ILE A 2 -10.38 10.88 -9.97
N ARG A 3 -10.02 11.98 -9.34
CA ARG A 3 -8.67 12.57 -9.40
C ARG A 3 -7.80 11.99 -8.28
N LYS A 4 -6.70 11.37 -8.64
CA LYS A 4 -5.80 10.68 -7.71
C LYS A 4 -4.38 11.22 -7.78
N PRO A 5 -3.89 11.99 -6.80
CA PRO A 5 -2.47 12.21 -6.62
C PRO A 5 -1.82 10.98 -5.99
N LYS A 6 -0.53 10.83 -6.22
CA LYS A 6 0.21 9.67 -5.79
C LYS A 6 1.55 10.00 -5.17
N LEU A 7 1.72 9.66 -3.90
CA LEU A 7 2.98 9.74 -3.19
C LEU A 7 3.80 8.45 -3.44
N GLY A 8 5.12 8.58 -3.58
CA GLY A 8 5.99 7.46 -3.96
C GLY A 8 5.98 7.16 -5.45
N SER A 9 5.71 8.18 -6.28
CA SER A 9 5.56 8.09 -7.74
C SER A 9 6.75 7.46 -8.44
N THR A 10 7.95 7.67 -7.95
CA THR A 10 9.21 7.16 -8.54
C THR A 10 9.57 5.73 -8.11
N GLY A 11 8.82 5.14 -7.18
CA GLY A 11 9.01 3.76 -6.73
C GLY A 11 8.41 2.72 -7.70
N LYS A 12 8.79 1.44 -7.56
CA LYS A 12 8.30 0.32 -8.39
C LYS A 12 6.77 0.24 -8.39
N LEU A 13 6.13 0.17 -7.22
CA LEU A 13 4.67 0.12 -7.12
C LEU A 13 4.05 1.40 -7.65
N GLY A 14 4.66 2.55 -7.31
CA GLY A 14 4.27 3.85 -7.78
C GLY A 14 4.15 3.93 -9.29
N SER A 15 5.22 3.66 -10.00
CA SER A 15 5.26 3.69 -11.47
C SER A 15 4.29 2.69 -12.10
N THR A 16 4.14 1.50 -11.51
CA THR A 16 3.20 0.47 -12.01
C THR A 16 1.75 0.93 -11.93
N ILE A 17 1.33 1.52 -10.80
CA ILE A 17 -0.04 2.03 -10.67
C ILE A 17 -0.29 3.16 -11.68
N MET A 18 0.69 4.04 -11.89
CA MET A 18 0.56 5.11 -12.86
C MET A 18 0.44 4.58 -14.29
N LYS A 19 1.29 3.62 -14.69
CA LYS A 19 1.19 2.95 -16.00
C LYS A 19 -0.19 2.31 -16.23
N ASN A 20 -0.74 1.67 -15.21
CA ASN A 20 -2.08 1.07 -15.30
C ASN A 20 -3.20 2.12 -15.34
N ALA A 21 -3.05 3.25 -14.65
CA ALA A 21 -4.02 4.35 -14.70
C ALA A 21 -4.13 5.00 -16.09
N LEU A 22 -3.07 4.95 -16.92
CA LEU A 22 -3.08 5.44 -18.30
C LEU A 22 -4.20 4.85 -19.17
N ASN A 23 -4.54 3.59 -18.92
CA ASN A 23 -5.52 2.85 -19.72
C ASN A 23 -6.94 2.93 -19.12
N ARG A 24 -7.12 3.67 -18.03
CA ARG A 24 -8.41 3.85 -17.35
C ARG A 24 -9.04 5.16 -17.75
N LYS A 25 -10.34 5.11 -18.09
CA LYS A 25 -11.14 6.31 -18.44
C LYS A 25 -11.85 6.92 -17.21
N ASP A 26 -11.95 6.15 -16.14
CA ASP A 26 -12.62 6.51 -14.89
C ASP A 26 -11.66 7.10 -13.84
N ILE A 27 -10.36 7.17 -14.15
CA ILE A 27 -9.30 7.66 -13.27
C ILE A 27 -8.52 8.77 -13.99
N GLU A 28 -8.31 9.88 -13.29
CA GLU A 28 -7.40 10.94 -13.70
C GLU A 28 -6.26 11.05 -12.68
N LEU A 29 -5.02 11.00 -13.15
CA LEU A 29 -3.86 11.34 -12.33
C LEU A 29 -3.70 12.86 -12.30
N SER A 30 -3.88 13.47 -11.13
CA SER A 30 -3.77 14.92 -10.99
C SER A 30 -2.37 15.34 -10.58
N TYR A 31 -1.68 14.53 -9.81
CA TYR A 31 -0.34 14.83 -9.27
C TYR A 31 0.50 13.57 -9.13
N ALA A 32 1.80 13.71 -9.37
CA ALA A 32 2.82 12.75 -9.00
C ALA A 32 3.67 13.35 -7.88
N ILE A 33 3.76 12.68 -6.73
CA ILE A 33 4.42 13.23 -5.56
C ILE A 33 5.59 12.32 -5.15
N ALA A 34 6.76 12.91 -4.95
CA ALA A 34 7.93 12.27 -4.39
C ALA A 34 8.31 12.91 -3.05
N ARG A 35 9.15 12.24 -2.27
CA ARG A 35 9.66 12.83 -1.03
C ARG A 35 10.51 14.07 -1.32
N LYS A 36 10.57 15.00 -0.38
CA LYS A 36 11.44 16.17 -0.45
C LYS A 36 12.89 15.75 -0.67
N GLY A 37 13.59 16.45 -1.56
CA GLY A 37 14.97 16.12 -1.92
C GLY A 37 15.13 14.93 -2.87
N ASN A 38 14.05 14.34 -3.38
CA ASN A 38 14.14 13.34 -4.43
C ASN A 38 14.67 14.00 -5.73
N PRO A 39 15.69 13.42 -6.41
CA PRO A 39 16.31 14.03 -7.59
C PRO A 39 15.35 14.21 -8.78
N PHE A 40 14.23 13.54 -8.77
CA PHE A 40 13.23 13.63 -9.83
C PHE A 40 12.15 14.68 -9.59
N VAL A 41 12.20 15.41 -8.48
CA VAL A 41 11.29 16.56 -8.26
C VAL A 41 11.53 17.61 -9.34
N GLY A 42 10.46 18.10 -9.95
CA GLY A 42 10.50 19.00 -11.10
C GLY A 42 10.59 18.33 -12.47
N HIS A 43 10.98 17.04 -12.51
CA HIS A 43 10.94 16.25 -13.75
C HIS A 43 9.51 15.92 -14.16
N ASN A 44 9.32 15.56 -15.41
CA ASN A 44 8.02 15.11 -15.89
C ASN A 44 7.87 13.60 -15.66
N ILE A 45 6.68 13.20 -15.22
CA ILE A 45 6.36 11.79 -14.98
C ILE A 45 6.42 10.94 -16.26
N SER A 46 6.29 11.56 -17.45
CA SER A 46 6.43 10.88 -18.75
C SER A 46 7.76 10.16 -18.89
N GLU A 47 8.82 10.67 -18.27
CA GLU A 47 10.15 10.06 -18.27
C GLU A 47 10.17 8.66 -17.64
N PHE A 48 9.16 8.33 -16.79
CA PHE A 48 9.08 7.07 -16.05
C PHE A 48 7.97 6.12 -16.51
N VAL A 49 6.90 6.68 -17.08
CA VAL A 49 5.69 5.90 -17.39
C VAL A 49 5.25 5.98 -18.84
N GLY A 50 5.93 6.79 -19.66
CA GLY A 50 5.65 6.99 -21.09
C GLY A 50 4.89 8.29 -21.38
N ASP A 51 4.95 8.73 -22.62
CA ASP A 51 4.65 10.08 -23.11
C ASP A 51 3.19 10.54 -22.99
N LYS A 52 2.29 9.68 -22.53
CA LYS A 52 0.86 10.03 -22.39
C LYS A 52 0.54 10.91 -21.19
N PHE A 53 1.47 11.09 -20.26
CA PHE A 53 1.29 11.95 -19.09
C PHE A 53 2.23 13.14 -19.12
N ASN A 54 1.67 14.31 -18.98
CA ASN A 54 2.42 15.55 -18.83
C ASN A 54 2.15 16.14 -17.44
N LEU A 55 2.69 15.50 -16.41
CA LEU A 55 2.54 15.95 -15.02
C LEU A 55 3.92 16.10 -14.38
N PRO A 56 4.22 17.25 -13.77
CA PRO A 56 5.44 17.41 -12.99
C PRO A 56 5.41 16.55 -11.72
N ILE A 57 6.55 16.06 -11.32
CA ILE A 57 6.74 15.43 -10.02
C ILE A 57 6.95 16.55 -8.99
N ILE A 58 6.07 16.64 -8.01
CA ILE A 58 6.14 17.62 -6.93
C ILE A 58 6.57 16.95 -5.62
N ASP A 59 7.00 17.70 -4.63
CA ASP A 59 7.44 17.20 -3.31
C ASP A 59 6.57 17.65 -2.14
N ASP A 60 5.48 18.36 -2.43
CA ASP A 60 4.58 18.83 -1.40
C ASP A 60 3.13 18.39 -1.62
N ILE A 61 2.61 17.64 -0.65
CA ILE A 61 1.21 17.18 -0.62
C ILE A 61 0.25 18.38 -0.52
N GLU A 62 0.63 19.46 0.18
CA GLU A 62 -0.24 20.60 0.39
C GLU A 62 -0.57 21.36 -0.90
N THR A 63 0.26 21.21 -1.94
CA THR A 63 -0.01 21.76 -3.27
C THR A 63 -1.03 20.94 -4.06
N ALA A 64 -1.25 19.68 -3.69
CA ALA A 64 -2.15 18.76 -4.37
C ALA A 64 -3.63 18.93 -3.95
N LYS A 65 -4.16 20.15 -4.06
CA LYS A 65 -5.51 20.50 -3.57
C LYS A 65 -6.65 19.91 -4.42
N ASN A 66 -6.45 19.76 -5.71
CA ASN A 66 -7.48 19.33 -6.66
C ASN A 66 -7.43 17.81 -6.88
N CYS A 67 -7.57 17.04 -5.81
CA CYS A 67 -7.67 15.59 -5.87
C CYS A 67 -8.81 15.07 -5.00
N ASP A 68 -9.28 13.89 -5.30
CA ASP A 68 -10.35 13.23 -4.53
C ASP A 68 -9.76 12.21 -3.56
N ILE A 69 -8.68 11.52 -3.97
CA ILE A 69 -8.07 10.44 -3.20
C ILE A 69 -6.55 10.52 -3.31
N PHE A 70 -5.84 10.41 -2.21
CA PHE A 70 -4.41 10.13 -2.19
C PHE A 70 -4.13 8.63 -2.21
N ILE A 71 -3.04 8.24 -2.88
CA ILE A 71 -2.51 6.88 -2.80
C ILE A 71 -1.07 6.97 -2.29
N ASP A 72 -0.81 6.43 -1.10
CA ASP A 72 0.53 6.36 -0.54
C ASP A 72 1.19 5.01 -0.83
N CYS A 73 2.39 5.08 -1.41
CA CYS A 73 3.25 3.92 -1.72
C CYS A 73 4.70 4.22 -1.30
N THR A 74 4.88 4.86 -0.17
CA THR A 74 6.18 5.23 0.39
C THR A 74 6.72 4.14 1.32
N ASN A 75 7.22 4.51 2.46
CA ASN A 75 7.58 3.64 3.58
C ASN A 75 7.02 4.22 4.88
N ALA A 76 6.97 3.43 5.96
CA ALA A 76 6.37 3.83 7.22
C ALA A 76 7.00 5.11 7.80
N GLU A 77 8.33 5.24 7.75
CA GLU A 77 9.04 6.42 8.24
C GLU A 77 8.63 7.70 7.50
N THR A 78 8.66 7.68 6.17
CA THR A 78 8.22 8.82 5.34
C THR A 78 6.76 9.14 5.57
N PHE A 79 5.91 8.11 5.65
CA PHE A 79 4.49 8.28 5.90
C PHE A 79 4.24 9.01 7.22
N MET A 80 4.85 8.52 8.31
CA MET A 80 4.59 9.06 9.66
C MET A 80 5.23 10.43 9.89
N ASN A 81 6.46 10.64 9.39
CA ASN A 81 7.21 11.85 9.68
C ASN A 81 6.87 13.02 8.74
N ASP A 82 6.57 12.74 7.45
CA ASP A 82 6.41 13.79 6.45
C ASP A 82 4.96 13.93 5.95
N SER A 83 4.21 12.83 5.86
CA SER A 83 2.95 12.79 5.10
C SER A 83 1.70 12.76 5.98
N TYR A 84 1.75 12.12 7.14
CA TYR A 84 0.60 11.90 8.03
C TYR A 84 -0.18 13.19 8.33
N SER A 85 0.49 14.21 8.87
CA SER A 85 -0.16 15.48 9.22
C SER A 85 -0.70 16.24 8.01
N LYS A 86 -0.08 16.06 6.84
CA LYS A 86 -0.51 16.68 5.60
C LYS A 86 -1.77 16.00 5.05
N TYR A 87 -1.90 14.67 5.18
CA TYR A 87 -3.13 13.95 4.84
C TYR A 87 -4.28 14.36 5.74
N GLU A 88 -4.03 14.48 7.04
CA GLU A 88 -5.02 14.96 8.00
C GLU A 88 -5.55 16.35 7.62
N LYS A 89 -4.64 17.30 7.34
CA LYS A 89 -5.00 18.65 6.89
C LYS A 89 -5.74 18.68 5.56
N ALA A 90 -5.34 17.80 4.62
CA ALA A 90 -5.96 17.76 3.30
C ALA A 90 -7.42 17.26 3.36
N GLY A 91 -7.78 16.44 4.35
CA GLY A 91 -9.15 15.96 4.56
C GLY A 91 -9.71 15.11 3.42
N LYS A 92 -8.85 14.45 2.64
CA LYS A 92 -9.23 13.66 1.46
C LYS A 92 -9.14 12.17 1.76
N SER A 93 -9.85 11.35 1.01
CA SER A 93 -9.72 9.90 1.10
C SER A 93 -8.29 9.44 0.84
N LEU A 94 -7.86 8.37 1.53
CA LEU A 94 -6.49 7.88 1.48
C LEU A 94 -6.44 6.37 1.27
N VAL A 95 -5.67 5.94 0.29
CA VAL A 95 -5.29 4.53 0.10
C VAL A 95 -3.84 4.35 0.54
N ILE A 96 -3.60 3.47 1.51
CA ILE A 96 -2.27 3.19 2.05
C ILE A 96 -1.81 1.83 1.56
N ALA A 97 -0.80 1.83 0.68
CA ALA A 97 -0.08 0.64 0.22
C ALA A 97 1.31 0.52 0.86
N THR A 98 1.65 1.46 1.72
CA THR A 98 2.83 1.42 2.58
C THR A 98 2.64 0.35 3.65
N THR A 99 3.69 -0.41 3.94
CA THR A 99 3.73 -1.52 4.91
C THR A 99 4.76 -1.27 6.00
N ALA A 100 4.91 -2.24 6.92
CA ALA A 100 5.88 -2.21 8.01
C ALA A 100 5.68 -1.06 9.02
N PHE A 101 4.43 -0.70 9.30
CA PHE A 101 4.08 0.20 10.39
C PHE A 101 4.22 -0.47 11.75
N SER A 102 4.65 0.28 12.75
CA SER A 102 4.61 -0.17 14.14
C SER A 102 3.16 -0.26 14.67
N VAL A 103 2.97 -0.88 15.82
CA VAL A 103 1.64 -0.94 16.46
C VAL A 103 1.14 0.46 16.78
N GLU A 104 2.03 1.34 17.26
CA GLU A 104 1.73 2.74 17.57
C GLU A 104 1.33 3.53 16.32
N ASP A 105 1.97 3.26 15.19
CA ASP A 105 1.62 3.91 13.92
C ASP A 105 0.24 3.48 13.44
N ILE A 106 -0.07 2.20 13.56
CA ILE A 106 -1.40 1.67 13.21
C ILE A 106 -2.50 2.33 14.06
N GLU A 107 -2.26 2.54 15.37
CA GLU A 107 -3.23 3.24 16.21
C GLU A 107 -3.42 4.71 15.79
N LYS A 108 -2.34 5.40 15.41
CA LYS A 108 -2.45 6.75 14.85
C LYS A 108 -3.24 6.76 13.54
N ILE A 109 -2.98 5.79 12.65
CA ILE A 109 -3.73 5.66 11.38
C ILE A 109 -5.22 5.37 11.66
N ARG A 110 -5.54 4.52 12.63
CA ARG A 110 -6.93 4.27 13.05
C ARG A 110 -7.60 5.56 13.55
N LYS A 111 -6.89 6.37 14.33
CA LYS A 111 -7.39 7.67 14.76
C LYS A 111 -7.62 8.61 13.57
N LEU A 112 -6.70 8.66 12.61
CA LEU A 112 -6.90 9.43 11.38
C LEU A 112 -8.14 8.95 10.60
N ALA A 113 -8.40 7.66 10.57
CA ALA A 113 -9.56 7.06 9.88
C ALA A 113 -10.91 7.48 10.48
N THR A 114 -10.96 8.09 11.68
CA THR A 114 -12.19 8.72 12.21
C THR A 114 -12.51 10.04 11.51
N ASN A 115 -11.54 10.68 10.89
CA ASN A 115 -11.66 11.99 10.27
C ASN A 115 -11.75 11.92 8.73
N ILE A 116 -11.05 10.96 8.11
CA ILE A 116 -11.00 10.78 6.65
C ILE A 116 -11.20 9.32 6.27
N PRO A 117 -11.83 9.00 5.13
CA PRO A 117 -11.92 7.62 4.65
C PRO A 117 -10.53 7.06 4.33
N ILE A 118 -10.17 5.93 4.97
CA ILE A 118 -8.89 5.25 4.73
C ILE A 118 -9.13 3.81 4.29
N PHE A 119 -8.45 3.42 3.21
CA PHE A 119 -8.31 2.03 2.82
C PHE A 119 -6.84 1.62 2.91
N MET A 120 -6.52 0.69 3.79
CA MET A 120 -5.17 0.20 4.02
C MET A 120 -5.10 -1.31 3.82
N ALA A 121 -4.10 -1.78 3.08
CA ALA A 121 -3.85 -3.20 2.90
C ALA A 121 -2.35 -3.47 2.70
N GLY A 122 -1.85 -4.55 3.28
CA GLY A 122 -0.47 -5.01 3.07
C GLY A 122 -0.28 -5.65 1.69
N ASN A 123 -1.38 -6.08 1.05
CA ASN A 123 -1.35 -6.63 -0.31
C ASN A 123 -2.63 -6.29 -1.07
N PHE A 124 -2.48 -5.89 -2.32
CA PHE A 124 -3.58 -5.51 -3.22
C PHE A 124 -3.84 -6.56 -4.33
N SER A 125 -3.26 -7.75 -4.23
CA SER A 125 -3.49 -8.84 -5.18
C SER A 125 -4.86 -9.48 -4.93
N ILE A 126 -5.78 -9.35 -5.89
CA ILE A 126 -7.08 -10.02 -5.87
C ILE A 126 -6.90 -11.55 -5.85
N ALA A 127 -5.89 -12.07 -6.59
CA ALA A 127 -5.60 -13.50 -6.61
C ALA A 127 -5.19 -14.00 -5.21
N LEU A 128 -4.33 -13.27 -4.51
CA LEU A 128 -3.95 -13.62 -3.14
C LEU A 128 -5.15 -13.53 -2.18
N TYR A 129 -5.97 -12.51 -2.30
CA TYR A 129 -7.20 -12.39 -1.51
C TYR A 129 -8.12 -13.60 -1.70
N ASN A 130 -8.40 -13.98 -2.96
CA ASN A 130 -9.22 -15.14 -3.27
C ASN A 130 -8.60 -16.44 -2.76
N PHE A 131 -7.28 -16.59 -2.86
CA PHE A 131 -6.57 -17.74 -2.31
C PHE A 131 -6.74 -17.83 -0.79
N ILE A 132 -6.57 -16.73 -0.05
CA ILE A 132 -6.75 -16.67 1.40
C ILE A 132 -8.20 -17.01 1.79
N GLU A 133 -9.20 -16.47 1.08
CA GLU A 133 -10.61 -16.78 1.37
C GLU A 133 -10.95 -18.26 1.10
N THR A 134 -10.36 -18.84 0.04
CA THR A 134 -10.50 -20.27 -0.23
C THR A 134 -9.85 -21.13 0.85
N LEU A 135 -8.65 -20.73 1.29
CA LEU A 135 -7.94 -21.42 2.37
C LEU A 135 -8.72 -21.40 3.68
N LYS A 136 -9.28 -20.24 4.06
CA LYS A 136 -10.16 -20.12 5.23
C LYS A 136 -11.38 -21.03 5.15
N PHE A 137 -12.03 -21.07 3.98
CA PHE A 137 -13.16 -21.94 3.77
C PHE A 137 -12.76 -23.41 3.93
N TYR A 138 -11.64 -23.81 3.34
CA TYR A 138 -11.10 -25.17 3.42
C TYR A 138 -10.79 -25.56 4.87
N VAL A 139 -10.03 -24.73 5.60
CA VAL A 139 -9.65 -25.01 7.00
C VAL A 139 -10.85 -25.15 7.91
N LYS A 140 -11.90 -24.35 7.72
CA LYS A 140 -13.16 -24.48 8.48
C LYS A 140 -13.91 -25.79 8.21
N LYS A 141 -13.66 -26.43 7.08
CA LYS A 141 -14.30 -27.71 6.68
C LYS A 141 -13.50 -28.93 7.10
N ILE A 142 -12.20 -28.77 7.26
CA ILE A 142 -11.34 -29.83 7.79
C ILE A 142 -11.47 -29.80 9.29
N ASN A 143 -12.30 -30.66 9.83
CA ASN A 143 -12.44 -30.86 11.27
C ASN A 143 -11.33 -31.82 11.76
N LEU A 144 -10.05 -31.46 11.53
CA LEU A 144 -8.89 -32.28 11.79
C LEU A 144 -7.97 -31.59 12.80
N ASP A 145 -7.42 -32.37 13.70
CA ASP A 145 -6.24 -32.02 14.49
C ASP A 145 -5.03 -31.99 13.51
N THR A 146 -4.84 -30.86 12.86
CA THR A 146 -3.90 -30.74 11.73
C THR A 146 -3.02 -29.52 11.95
N ASP A 147 -1.71 -29.72 11.89
CA ASP A 147 -0.73 -28.64 11.84
C ASP A 147 -0.72 -28.00 10.46
N ILE A 148 -0.73 -26.67 10.41
CA ILE A 148 -0.57 -25.90 9.18
C ILE A 148 0.78 -25.21 9.18
N GLN A 149 1.58 -25.48 8.16
CA GLN A 149 2.85 -24.81 7.92
C GLN A 149 2.75 -23.92 6.69
N ILE A 150 3.16 -22.66 6.83
CA ILE A 150 3.28 -21.72 5.72
C ILE A 150 4.77 -21.49 5.44
N ILE A 151 5.18 -21.81 4.22
CA ILE A 151 6.55 -21.61 3.75
C ILE A 151 6.50 -20.57 2.62
N GLU A 152 7.30 -19.51 2.73
CA GLU A 152 7.42 -18.51 1.70
C GLU A 152 8.86 -18.39 1.16
N TYR A 153 8.97 -18.15 -0.12
CA TYR A 153 10.26 -17.90 -0.78
C TYR A 153 10.22 -16.55 -1.48
N HIS A 154 11.18 -15.72 -1.20
CA HIS A 154 11.33 -14.41 -1.81
C HIS A 154 12.72 -14.24 -2.42
N HIS A 155 12.84 -13.27 -3.32
CA HIS A 155 14.14 -12.87 -3.86
C HIS A 155 15.02 -12.25 -2.75
N ASN A 156 16.32 -12.34 -2.90
CA ASN A 156 17.33 -11.88 -1.93
C ASN A 156 17.35 -10.36 -1.64
N GLN A 157 16.56 -9.57 -2.38
CA GLN A 157 16.42 -8.12 -2.16
C GLN A 157 15.27 -7.75 -1.21
N LYS A 158 14.50 -8.72 -0.71
CA LYS A 158 13.43 -8.48 0.26
C LYS A 158 14.05 -8.17 1.63
N LYS A 159 13.61 -7.05 2.23
CA LYS A 159 14.19 -6.53 3.48
C LYS A 159 13.40 -6.93 4.73
N ASP A 160 12.13 -7.27 4.56
CA ASP A 160 11.19 -7.63 5.62
C ASP A 160 10.94 -9.14 5.63
N ALA A 161 11.04 -9.75 6.80
CA ALA A 161 10.68 -11.14 7.07
C ALA A 161 10.10 -11.23 8.51
N PRO A 162 8.96 -11.91 8.70
CA PRO A 162 8.06 -12.47 7.69
C PRO A 162 7.38 -11.40 6.84
N SER A 163 6.90 -11.77 5.63
CA SER A 163 6.19 -10.82 4.78
C SER A 163 4.74 -10.60 5.25
N ASP A 164 4.18 -9.42 4.96
CA ASP A 164 2.74 -9.21 5.16
C ASP A 164 1.88 -10.23 4.39
N THR A 165 2.45 -10.82 3.33
CA THR A 165 1.82 -11.88 2.53
C THR A 165 1.68 -13.17 3.31
N SER A 166 2.62 -13.53 4.17
CA SER A 166 2.55 -14.74 5.02
C SER A 166 1.83 -14.48 6.35
N ILE A 167 2.00 -13.29 6.93
CA ILE A 167 1.35 -12.91 8.19
C ILE A 167 -0.18 -12.86 8.02
N ALA A 168 -0.67 -12.31 6.91
CA ALA A 168 -2.10 -12.19 6.68
C ALA A 168 -2.85 -13.53 6.63
N PRO A 169 -2.37 -14.60 5.94
CA PRO A 169 -2.96 -15.92 6.02
C PRO A 169 -2.89 -16.53 7.42
N SER A 170 -1.75 -16.47 8.08
CA SER A 170 -1.56 -17.09 9.41
C SER A 170 -2.52 -16.49 10.43
N ALA A 171 -2.62 -15.15 10.51
CA ALA A 171 -3.50 -14.47 11.44
C ALA A 171 -5.00 -14.69 11.16
N LYS A 172 -5.37 -15.03 9.91
CA LYS A 172 -6.77 -15.20 9.49
C LYS A 172 -7.23 -16.64 9.44
N VAL A 173 -6.30 -17.59 9.43
CA VAL A 173 -6.57 -19.03 9.38
C VAL A 173 -6.57 -19.64 10.77
N SER A 174 -6.04 -18.95 11.79
CA SER A 174 -6.08 -19.40 13.18
C SER A 174 -7.52 -19.62 13.64
N LEU A 175 -7.82 -20.86 14.06
CA LEU A 175 -9.10 -21.21 14.70
C LEU A 175 -8.98 -21.20 16.24
N ASP A 176 -7.75 -21.27 16.77
CA ASP A 176 -7.41 -21.16 18.18
C ASP A 176 -5.97 -20.60 18.31
N ASP A 177 -5.64 -20.00 19.45
CA ASP A 177 -4.42 -19.22 19.73
C ASP A 177 -3.08 -20.00 19.72
N THR A 178 -3.00 -21.16 19.07
CA THR A 178 -1.82 -22.04 19.08
C THR A 178 -1.19 -22.20 17.69
N TRP A 179 -0.63 -21.12 17.13
CA TRP A 179 0.08 -21.22 15.84
C TRP A 179 1.57 -20.94 15.97
N CYS A 180 2.38 -21.88 15.50
CA CYS A 180 3.81 -21.66 15.27
C CYS A 180 4.03 -21.23 13.82
N LEU A 181 4.41 -19.97 13.61
CA LEU A 181 4.86 -19.49 12.30
C LEU A 181 6.34 -19.81 12.16
N ASN A 182 6.70 -20.84 11.42
CA ASN A 182 8.07 -21.07 11.01
C ASN A 182 8.34 -20.36 9.69
N VAL A 183 9.05 -19.23 9.74
CA VAL A 183 9.54 -18.51 8.58
C VAL A 183 10.98 -18.87 8.35
N THR A 184 11.27 -19.61 7.29
CA THR A 184 12.64 -19.80 6.78
C THR A 184 12.87 -18.81 5.64
N THR A 185 13.79 -17.89 5.85
CA THR A 185 14.29 -16.94 4.82
C THR A 185 15.39 -17.56 3.99
#